data_3919dcbb85f013ea5d644939419c5e72
#
_entry.id   3919dcbb85f013ea5d644939419c5e72
#
_cell.length_a   1.000
_cell.length_b   1.000
_cell.length_c   1.000
_cell.angle_alpha   90.00
_cell.angle_beta   90.00
_cell.angle_gamma   90.00
#
_symmetry.space_group_name_H-M   'P 1'
#
loop_
_entity.id
_entity.type
_entity.pdbx_description
1 polymer ?
#
loop_
_entity_poly.entity_id
_entity_poly.type
_entity_poly.pdbx_seq_one_letter_code
_entity_poly.pdbx_strand_id
1 'polypeptide(L)'
;MEQSIAANADYVIVGAGSAGCVLAARLSEDPKVKVVLVEAGGRDRNPWLHIPVGFSRTIGDPRYDWSFQTGPEPALLNRSFHYARGKTLGGSSAINGLAWVTGGRPDYDRWAELAGDEWGYDRFHPYLKKVESFAPGGPHRGKDGPVHVQYNPGWANSMDRLVEAFETTGVPRVDDYNTEFPFGVGRLQTNVGNGRRMSAATAYLAPARSRANLEMVTD
;
A
#
# COMPACT_ATOMS: atom_id res chain seq x y z
N MET A 1 2.03 1.12 -32.01
CA MET A 1 3.36 1.76 -32.00
C MET A 1 4.18 1.00 -30.97
N GLU A 2 5.18 0.25 -31.43
CA GLU A 2 6.15 -0.36 -30.50
C GLU A 2 6.81 0.76 -29.71
N GLN A 3 6.68 0.70 -28.38
CA GLN A 3 7.43 1.60 -27.51
C GLN A 3 8.88 1.12 -27.57
N SER A 4 9.76 1.92 -28.19
CA SER A 4 11.21 1.66 -28.17
C SER A 4 11.67 1.82 -26.72
N ILE A 5 11.92 0.70 -26.04
CA ILE A 5 12.53 0.68 -24.71
C ILE A 5 13.96 1.19 -24.87
N ALA A 6 14.40 2.05 -23.94
CA ALA A 6 15.78 2.54 -23.95
C ALA A 6 16.77 1.37 -23.99
N ALA A 7 17.67 1.40 -24.98
CA ALA A 7 18.61 0.30 -25.23
C ALA A 7 19.57 0.03 -24.07
N ASN A 8 19.73 0.98 -23.15
CA ASN A 8 20.59 0.87 -21.96
C ASN A 8 19.89 1.49 -20.75
N ALA A 9 19.65 0.70 -19.72
CA ALA A 9 19.17 1.12 -18.42
C ALA A 9 20.12 0.60 -17.32
N ASP A 10 20.31 1.37 -16.25
CA ASP A 10 21.05 0.93 -15.06
C ASP A 10 20.20 -0.03 -14.22
N TYR A 11 18.88 0.22 -14.19
CA TYR A 11 17.91 -0.63 -13.50
C TYR A 11 16.67 -0.88 -14.34
N VAL A 12 16.27 -2.13 -14.41
CA VAL A 12 14.97 -2.56 -14.93
C VAL A 12 14.15 -3.12 -13.80
N ILE A 13 12.99 -2.50 -13.55
CA ILE A 13 12.06 -2.90 -12.48
C ILE A 13 10.85 -3.55 -13.15
N VAL A 14 10.59 -4.81 -12.84
CA VAL A 14 9.46 -5.58 -13.36
C VAL A 14 8.31 -5.55 -12.35
N GLY A 15 7.20 -4.94 -12.75
CA GLY A 15 6.00 -4.73 -11.96
C GLY A 15 5.97 -3.38 -11.25
N ALA A 16 5.03 -2.52 -11.63
CA ALA A 16 4.74 -1.23 -10.97
C ALA A 16 3.77 -1.37 -9.79
N GLY A 17 3.92 -2.42 -9.01
CA GLY A 17 3.20 -2.61 -7.75
C GLY A 17 3.73 -1.69 -6.64
N SER A 18 3.35 -1.97 -5.39
CA SER A 18 3.73 -1.15 -4.22
C SER A 18 5.25 -0.97 -4.11
N ALA A 19 6.02 -2.06 -4.23
CA ALA A 19 7.47 -2.01 -4.14
C ALA A 19 8.12 -1.36 -5.38
N GLY A 20 7.69 -1.75 -6.59
CA GLY A 20 8.27 -1.24 -7.84
C GLY A 20 8.07 0.27 -8.00
N CYS A 21 6.93 0.82 -7.59
CA CYS A 21 6.70 2.26 -7.57
C CYS A 21 7.70 3.00 -6.67
N VAL A 22 7.99 2.45 -5.49
CA VAL A 22 8.96 3.04 -4.56
C VAL A 22 10.37 2.97 -5.14
N LEU A 23 10.79 1.80 -5.63
CA LEU A 23 12.12 1.62 -6.23
C LEU A 23 12.32 2.55 -7.42
N ALA A 24 11.36 2.61 -8.35
CA ALA A 24 11.45 3.48 -9.51
C ALA A 24 11.57 4.95 -9.13
N ALA A 25 10.76 5.41 -8.17
CA ALA A 25 10.81 6.78 -7.69
C ALA A 25 12.14 7.11 -7.00
N ARG A 26 12.64 6.20 -6.15
CA ARG A 26 13.87 6.46 -5.37
C ARG A 26 15.13 6.35 -6.20
N LEU A 27 15.26 5.33 -7.03
CA LEU A 27 16.44 5.14 -7.90
C LEU A 27 16.57 6.27 -8.93
N SER A 28 15.45 6.80 -9.42
CA SER A 28 15.47 7.90 -10.39
C SER A 28 15.67 9.29 -9.75
N GLU A 29 15.89 9.40 -8.45
CA GLU A 29 16.27 10.67 -7.79
C GLU A 29 17.65 11.15 -8.25
N ASP A 30 18.58 10.24 -8.51
CA ASP A 30 19.84 10.57 -9.17
C ASP A 30 19.60 10.66 -10.70
N PRO A 31 19.75 11.84 -11.31
CA PRO A 31 19.51 12.02 -12.74
C PRO A 31 20.50 11.26 -13.64
N LYS A 32 21.59 10.74 -13.09
CA LYS A 32 22.57 9.92 -13.82
C LYS A 32 22.13 8.45 -13.90
N VAL A 33 21.22 8.01 -13.05
CA VAL A 33 20.71 6.64 -13.00
C VAL A 33 19.50 6.50 -13.91
N LYS A 34 19.60 5.69 -14.95
CA LYS A 34 18.51 5.40 -15.88
C LYS A 34 17.68 4.23 -15.38
N VAL A 35 16.39 4.46 -15.18
CA VAL A 35 15.44 3.47 -14.65
C VAL A 35 14.35 3.19 -15.66
N VAL A 36 14.12 1.91 -15.95
CA VAL A 36 12.98 1.43 -16.73
C VAL A 36 12.05 0.65 -15.79
N LEU A 37 10.80 1.08 -15.71
CA LEU A 37 9.73 0.43 -14.97
C LEU A 37 8.76 -0.22 -15.95
N VAL A 38 8.62 -1.54 -15.89
CA VAL A 38 7.72 -2.32 -16.75
C VAL A 38 6.52 -2.80 -15.96
N GLU A 39 5.31 -2.59 -16.46
CA GLU A 39 4.06 -3.02 -15.84
C GLU A 39 3.19 -3.76 -16.86
N ALA A 40 2.68 -4.91 -16.47
CA ALA A 40 1.82 -5.73 -17.32
C ALA A 40 0.40 -5.19 -17.51
N GLY A 41 -0.03 -4.31 -16.59
CA GLY A 41 -1.30 -3.62 -16.68
C GLY A 41 -1.17 -2.21 -17.24
N GLY A 42 -2.32 -1.60 -17.51
CA GLY A 42 -2.37 -0.25 -18.05
C GLY A 42 -2.11 0.86 -17.02
N ARG A 43 -2.14 2.08 -17.52
CA ARG A 43 -2.00 3.29 -16.69
C ARG A 43 -3.21 3.48 -15.78
N ASP A 44 -2.96 4.07 -14.61
CA ASP A 44 -3.95 4.36 -13.56
C ASP A 44 -4.90 5.54 -13.89
N ARG A 45 -5.44 5.58 -15.14
CA ARG A 45 -6.28 6.71 -15.60
C ARG A 45 -7.74 6.62 -15.18
N ASN A 46 -8.22 5.42 -14.84
CA ASN A 46 -9.62 5.24 -14.48
C ASN A 46 -9.92 5.91 -13.13
N PRO A 47 -10.96 6.76 -13.04
CA PRO A 47 -11.35 7.42 -11.79
C PRO A 47 -11.58 6.46 -10.61
N TRP A 48 -12.09 5.24 -10.85
CA TRP A 48 -12.34 4.25 -9.81
C TRP A 48 -11.08 3.78 -9.10
N LEU A 49 -9.89 3.89 -9.72
CA LEU A 49 -8.61 3.62 -9.07
C LEU A 49 -8.21 4.71 -8.06
N HIS A 50 -8.82 5.89 -8.14
CA HIS A 50 -8.50 7.05 -7.28
C HIS A 50 -9.57 7.33 -6.23
N ILE A 51 -10.82 6.94 -6.49
CA ILE A 51 -11.93 7.11 -5.55
C ILE A 51 -11.81 6.03 -4.46
N PRO A 52 -11.84 6.38 -3.15
CA PRO A 52 -11.66 5.39 -2.08
C PRO A 52 -12.59 4.18 -2.17
N VAL A 53 -13.89 4.38 -2.39
CA VAL A 53 -14.88 3.29 -2.53
C VAL A 53 -14.72 2.52 -3.86
N GLY A 54 -13.88 2.99 -4.77
CA GLY A 54 -13.69 2.41 -6.10
C GLY A 54 -13.15 0.98 -6.10
N PHE A 55 -12.56 0.49 -4.99
CA PHE A 55 -12.14 -0.90 -4.88
C PHE A 55 -13.29 -1.89 -5.16
N SER A 56 -14.52 -1.54 -4.83
CA SER A 56 -15.71 -2.35 -5.11
C SER A 56 -16.02 -2.49 -6.62
N ARG A 57 -15.40 -1.67 -7.47
CA ARG A 57 -15.54 -1.68 -8.92
C ARG A 57 -14.31 -2.20 -9.65
N THR A 58 -13.17 -2.25 -8.96
CA THR A 58 -11.89 -2.63 -9.57
C THR A 58 -11.46 -4.04 -9.21
N ILE A 59 -11.83 -4.53 -8.03
CA ILE A 59 -11.64 -5.95 -7.65
C ILE A 59 -12.57 -6.81 -8.51
N GLY A 60 -11.99 -7.84 -9.16
CA GLY A 60 -12.69 -8.73 -10.08
C GLY A 60 -12.86 -8.18 -11.50
N ASP A 61 -12.45 -6.95 -11.77
CA ASP A 61 -12.40 -6.41 -13.14
C ASP A 61 -11.05 -6.81 -13.80
N PRO A 62 -11.05 -7.64 -14.86
CA PRO A 62 -9.82 -8.17 -15.45
C PRO A 62 -8.91 -7.10 -16.08
N ARG A 63 -9.39 -5.88 -16.25
CA ARG A 63 -8.59 -4.73 -16.68
C ARG A 63 -7.64 -4.26 -15.59
N TYR A 64 -7.99 -4.47 -14.29
CA TYR A 64 -7.26 -3.96 -13.11
C TYR A 64 -6.90 -5.02 -12.10
N ASP A 65 -7.41 -6.25 -12.26
CA ASP A 65 -7.21 -7.37 -11.36
C ASP A 65 -6.80 -8.61 -12.14
N TRP A 66 -5.72 -9.26 -11.71
CA TRP A 66 -5.31 -10.56 -12.27
C TRP A 66 -6.35 -11.65 -12.03
N SER A 67 -7.26 -11.45 -11.09
CA SER A 67 -8.36 -12.35 -10.74
C SER A 67 -7.90 -13.79 -10.45
N PHE A 68 -6.77 -13.94 -9.75
CA PHE A 68 -6.29 -15.25 -9.35
C PHE A 68 -7.30 -15.99 -8.46
N GLN A 69 -7.25 -17.32 -8.51
CA GLN A 69 -8.00 -18.19 -7.62
C GLN A 69 -7.02 -19.00 -6.79
N THR A 70 -7.30 -19.17 -5.50
CA THR A 70 -6.54 -20.13 -4.69
C THR A 70 -6.85 -21.56 -5.11
N GLY A 71 -5.95 -22.50 -4.85
CA GLY A 71 -6.28 -23.91 -4.84
C GLY A 71 -7.37 -24.24 -3.79
N PRO A 72 -7.98 -25.42 -3.87
CA PRO A 72 -8.86 -25.89 -2.80
C PRO A 72 -8.09 -26.01 -1.48
N GLU A 73 -8.62 -25.41 -0.40
CA GLU A 73 -8.01 -25.44 0.93
C GLU A 73 -8.75 -26.44 1.82
N PRO A 74 -8.13 -27.59 2.17
CA PRO A 74 -8.79 -28.63 2.96
C PRO A 74 -9.29 -28.13 4.31
N ALA A 75 -8.51 -27.26 5.00
CA ALA A 75 -8.91 -26.67 6.29
C ALA A 75 -10.14 -25.76 6.17
N LEU A 76 -10.49 -25.33 4.97
CA LEU A 76 -11.63 -24.46 4.69
C LEU A 76 -12.71 -25.18 3.85
N LEU A 77 -12.92 -26.48 4.09
CA LEU A 77 -13.91 -27.31 3.41
C LEU A 77 -13.69 -27.39 1.89
N ASN A 78 -12.44 -27.45 1.45
CA ASN A 78 -12.02 -27.47 0.05
C ASN A 78 -12.54 -26.27 -0.78
N ARG A 79 -12.78 -25.12 -0.12
CA ARG A 79 -13.17 -23.90 -0.83
C ARG A 79 -11.97 -23.28 -1.53
N SER A 80 -12.22 -22.69 -2.70
CA SER A 80 -11.31 -21.80 -3.41
C SER A 80 -11.80 -20.36 -3.27
N PHE A 81 -10.87 -19.41 -3.21
CA PHE A 81 -11.18 -18.00 -3.01
C PHE A 81 -10.60 -17.17 -4.15
N HIS A 82 -11.32 -16.13 -4.52
CA HIS A 82 -10.77 -15.07 -5.36
C HIS A 82 -9.63 -14.38 -4.63
N TYR A 83 -8.46 -14.28 -5.30
CA TYR A 83 -7.25 -13.71 -4.74
C TYR A 83 -6.83 -12.50 -5.56
N ALA A 84 -7.45 -11.35 -5.26
CA ALA A 84 -7.26 -10.13 -5.99
C ALA A 84 -5.79 -9.65 -5.98
N ARG A 85 -5.25 -9.32 -7.15
CA ARG A 85 -3.94 -8.69 -7.34
C ARG A 85 -4.05 -7.64 -8.43
N GLY A 86 -3.60 -6.41 -8.10
CA GLY A 86 -3.71 -5.30 -9.05
C GLY A 86 -2.86 -5.50 -10.29
N LYS A 87 -3.46 -5.19 -11.45
CA LYS A 87 -2.86 -5.20 -12.78
C LYS A 87 -2.94 -3.79 -13.38
N THR A 88 -2.17 -2.89 -12.83
CA THR A 88 -2.11 -1.47 -13.23
C THR A 88 -0.97 -0.77 -12.51
N LEU A 89 -0.59 0.43 -12.90
CA LEU A 89 0.33 1.26 -12.10
C LEU A 89 -0.19 1.41 -10.66
N GLY A 90 0.67 1.11 -9.70
CA GLY A 90 0.33 1.02 -8.28
C GLY A 90 0.00 -0.40 -7.81
N GLY A 91 -0.24 -1.34 -8.72
CA GLY A 91 -0.54 -2.73 -8.40
C GLY A 91 -1.70 -2.87 -7.40
N SER A 92 -1.56 -3.77 -6.43
CA SER A 92 -2.61 -4.00 -5.43
C SER A 92 -2.90 -2.79 -4.54
N SER A 93 -1.98 -1.83 -4.38
CA SER A 93 -2.27 -0.58 -3.66
C SER A 93 -3.30 0.30 -4.38
N ALA A 94 -3.49 0.10 -5.70
CA ALA A 94 -4.49 0.82 -6.49
C ALA A 94 -5.90 0.23 -6.37
N ILE A 95 -6.04 -1.03 -5.94
CA ILE A 95 -7.34 -1.73 -5.86
C ILE A 95 -7.73 -2.23 -4.46
N ASN A 96 -6.85 -2.17 -3.46
CA ASN A 96 -7.11 -2.65 -2.10
C ASN A 96 -8.18 -1.83 -1.35
N GLY A 97 -8.62 -2.33 -0.18
CA GLY A 97 -9.61 -1.69 0.69
C GLY A 97 -9.07 -0.53 1.53
N LEU A 98 -7.85 -0.03 1.28
CA LEU A 98 -7.24 1.17 1.89
C LEU A 98 -6.86 1.06 3.37
N ALA A 99 -7.15 -0.02 4.07
CA ALA A 99 -6.78 -0.14 5.47
C ALA A 99 -5.27 0.03 5.66
N TRP A 100 -4.88 0.96 6.54
CA TRP A 100 -3.49 1.26 6.83
C TRP A 100 -3.10 0.64 8.16
N VAL A 101 -2.34 -0.44 8.10
CA VAL A 101 -1.85 -1.21 9.25
C VAL A 101 -0.37 -1.48 9.06
N THR A 102 0.45 -1.14 10.03
CA THR A 102 1.91 -1.26 9.94
C THR A 102 2.47 -2.52 10.60
N GLY A 103 1.68 -3.23 11.39
CA GLY A 103 2.19 -4.29 12.26
C GLY A 103 2.84 -3.75 13.53
N GLY A 104 3.02 -4.61 14.51
CA GLY A 104 3.66 -4.29 15.79
C GLY A 104 5.06 -4.87 15.95
N ARG A 105 5.74 -4.52 17.04
CA ARG A 105 7.08 -5.05 17.37
C ARG A 105 7.18 -6.57 17.27
N PRO A 106 6.23 -7.36 17.82
CA PRO A 106 6.34 -8.82 17.76
C PRO A 106 6.40 -9.38 16.34
N ASP A 107 5.76 -8.71 15.36
CA ASP A 107 5.77 -9.15 13.97
C ASP A 107 7.17 -8.99 13.36
N TYR A 108 7.80 -7.84 13.59
CA TYR A 108 9.14 -7.54 13.05
C TYR A 108 10.25 -8.27 13.80
N ASP A 109 10.13 -8.42 15.11
CA ASP A 109 11.12 -9.17 15.89
C ASP A 109 11.11 -10.66 15.47
N ARG A 110 9.93 -11.21 15.12
CA ARG A 110 9.85 -12.52 14.49
C ARG A 110 10.52 -12.57 13.10
N TRP A 111 10.43 -11.50 12.33
CA TRP A 111 11.16 -11.43 11.05
C TRP A 111 12.66 -11.39 11.29
N ALA A 112 13.14 -10.69 12.32
CA ALA A 112 14.56 -10.70 12.69
C ALA A 112 15.06 -12.10 13.03
N GLU A 113 14.28 -12.88 13.78
CA GLU A 113 14.61 -14.30 14.08
C GLU A 113 14.74 -15.15 12.81
N LEU A 114 13.97 -14.88 11.77
CA LEU A 114 13.91 -15.68 10.55
C LEU A 114 14.86 -15.21 9.44
N ALA A 115 15.13 -13.91 9.36
CA ALA A 115 15.77 -13.29 8.19
C ALA A 115 16.96 -12.38 8.53
N GLY A 116 17.21 -12.10 9.80
CA GLY A 116 18.31 -11.26 10.28
C GLY A 116 17.87 -9.99 10.98
N ASP A 117 18.76 -9.44 11.81
CA ASP A 117 18.48 -8.29 12.71
C ASP A 117 18.01 -7.02 12.00
N GLU A 118 18.34 -6.87 10.72
CA GLU A 118 17.90 -5.73 9.90
C GLU A 118 16.38 -5.65 9.72
N TRP A 119 15.66 -6.76 9.92
CA TRP A 119 14.22 -6.85 9.82
C TRP A 119 13.50 -6.60 11.15
N GLY A 120 14.25 -6.45 12.26
CA GLY A 120 13.69 -6.17 13.57
C GLY A 120 13.05 -4.79 13.65
N TYR A 121 12.11 -4.63 14.60
CA TYR A 121 11.30 -3.42 14.72
C TYR A 121 12.11 -2.12 14.75
N ASP A 122 13.14 -2.04 15.56
CA ASP A 122 13.94 -0.81 15.73
C ASP A 122 14.70 -0.40 14.46
N ARG A 123 15.04 -1.39 13.62
CA ARG A 123 15.68 -1.15 12.32
C ARG A 123 14.67 -0.81 11.24
N PHE A 124 13.50 -1.44 11.26
CA PHE A 124 12.48 -1.32 10.22
C PHE A 124 11.57 -0.11 10.42
N HIS A 125 11.16 0.17 11.65
CA HIS A 125 10.24 1.25 11.99
C HIS A 125 10.61 2.64 11.45
N PRO A 126 11.88 3.08 11.42
CA PRO A 126 12.23 4.35 10.77
C PRO A 126 11.83 4.43 9.29
N TYR A 127 11.81 3.31 8.58
CA TYR A 127 11.36 3.26 7.18
C TYR A 127 9.84 3.35 7.08
N LEU A 128 9.09 2.75 8.01
CA LEU A 128 7.62 2.93 8.08
C LEU A 128 7.26 4.40 8.25
N LYS A 129 7.97 5.12 9.12
CA LYS A 129 7.77 6.57 9.31
C LYS A 129 8.10 7.38 8.05
N LYS A 130 9.10 6.97 7.25
CA LYS A 130 9.43 7.63 5.98
C LYS A 130 8.37 7.45 4.90
N VAL A 131 7.55 6.41 5.00
CA VAL A 131 6.50 6.12 4.01
C VAL A 131 5.28 6.99 4.21
N GLU A 132 4.88 7.27 5.46
CA GLU A 132 3.58 7.87 5.77
C GLU A 132 3.66 9.34 6.18
N SER A 133 2.54 10.02 5.95
CA SER A 133 2.21 11.32 6.54
C SER A 133 0.86 11.18 7.26
N PHE A 134 0.90 11.04 8.58
CA PHE A 134 -0.29 10.94 9.43
C PHE A 134 -0.52 12.25 10.16
N ALA A 135 -1.54 13.02 9.74
CA ALA A 135 -1.79 14.38 10.23
C ALA A 135 -1.96 14.49 11.76
N PRO A 136 -2.66 13.55 12.47
CA PRO A 136 -2.73 13.61 13.92
C PRO A 136 -1.36 13.46 14.59
N GLY A 137 -0.39 12.84 13.93
CA GLY A 137 0.95 12.60 14.48
C GLY A 137 0.97 11.48 15.50
N GLY A 138 2.07 11.38 16.23
CA GLY A 138 2.31 10.38 17.28
C GLY A 138 3.78 9.94 17.31
N PRO A 139 4.25 9.32 18.41
CA PRO A 139 5.66 8.95 18.55
C PRO A 139 6.10 7.86 17.54
N HIS A 140 5.16 7.00 17.16
CA HIS A 140 5.39 5.89 16.22
C HIS A 140 5.04 6.26 14.77
N ARG A 141 4.62 7.51 14.50
CA ARG A 141 4.04 7.92 13.21
C ARG A 141 4.97 8.82 12.41
N GLY A 142 4.88 8.69 11.08
CA GLY A 142 5.51 9.59 10.12
C GLY A 142 4.68 10.85 9.88
N LYS A 143 5.35 11.96 9.47
CA LYS A 143 4.70 13.26 9.20
C LYS A 143 4.93 13.75 7.77
N ASP A 144 6.03 13.34 7.14
CA ASP A 144 6.53 13.92 5.90
C ASP A 144 6.63 12.90 4.76
N GLY A 145 6.11 11.69 4.97
CA GLY A 145 6.12 10.65 3.95
C GLY A 145 5.10 10.91 2.85
N PRO A 146 5.28 10.30 1.67
CA PRO A 146 4.44 10.55 0.50
C PRO A 146 3.05 9.94 0.59
N VAL A 147 2.83 8.96 1.48
CA VAL A 147 1.52 8.33 1.64
C VAL A 147 0.72 9.05 2.73
N HIS A 148 -0.25 9.84 2.34
CA HIS A 148 -1.16 10.48 3.29
C HIS A 148 -2.07 9.43 3.94
N VAL A 149 -2.09 9.44 5.28
CA VAL A 149 -2.93 8.56 6.11
C VAL A 149 -3.81 9.41 7.01
N GLN A 150 -5.06 9.00 7.13
CA GLN A 150 -6.04 9.68 7.98
C GLN A 150 -7.00 8.67 8.61
N TYR A 151 -7.74 9.07 9.63
CA TYR A 151 -8.90 8.30 10.07
C TYR A 151 -9.92 8.21 8.95
N ASN A 152 -10.58 7.06 8.82
CA ASN A 152 -11.60 6.87 7.79
C ASN A 152 -12.71 7.95 7.94
N PRO A 153 -12.89 8.83 6.93
CA PRO A 153 -13.89 9.90 7.01
C PRO A 153 -15.34 9.38 6.97
N GLY A 154 -15.54 8.13 6.51
CA GLY A 154 -16.84 7.45 6.51
C GLY A 154 -17.20 6.79 7.85
N TRP A 155 -16.53 7.14 8.95
CA TRP A 155 -16.83 6.61 10.28
C TRP A 155 -18.19 7.10 10.76
N ALA A 156 -19.11 6.16 10.94
CA ALA A 156 -20.48 6.44 11.40
C ALA A 156 -20.61 6.26 12.92
N ASN A 157 -21.61 6.89 13.53
CA ASN A 157 -21.90 6.75 14.98
C ASN A 157 -22.13 5.28 15.40
N SER A 158 -22.62 4.43 14.48
CA SER A 158 -22.74 2.98 14.72
C SER A 158 -21.40 2.31 14.98
N MET A 159 -20.31 2.82 14.42
CA MET A 159 -18.97 2.31 14.65
C MET A 159 -18.46 2.67 16.05
N ASP A 160 -18.80 3.85 16.57
CA ASP A 160 -18.45 4.23 17.94
C ASP A 160 -19.15 3.29 18.94
N ARG A 161 -20.44 2.93 18.68
CA ARG A 161 -21.16 1.94 19.51
C ARG A 161 -20.55 0.54 19.43
N LEU A 162 -20.00 0.17 18.27
CA LEU A 162 -19.28 -1.10 18.13
C LEU A 162 -18.00 -1.08 18.97
N VAL A 163 -17.26 0.02 18.97
CA VAL A 163 -16.07 0.21 19.83
C VAL A 163 -16.46 0.11 21.31
N GLU A 164 -17.52 0.80 21.72
CA GLU A 164 -18.07 0.72 23.10
C GLU A 164 -18.43 -0.73 23.48
N ALA A 165 -19.05 -1.48 22.57
CA ALA A 165 -19.39 -2.88 22.82
C ALA A 165 -18.14 -3.75 23.02
N PHE A 166 -17.06 -3.52 22.25
CA PHE A 166 -15.78 -4.20 22.47
C PHE A 166 -15.17 -3.86 23.84
N GLU A 167 -15.27 -2.62 24.28
CA GLU A 167 -14.80 -2.20 25.62
C GLU A 167 -15.50 -2.99 26.74
N THR A 168 -16.78 -3.30 26.59
CA THR A 168 -17.52 -4.12 27.57
C THR A 168 -17.00 -5.57 27.68
N THR A 169 -16.29 -6.05 26.66
CA THR A 169 -15.66 -7.38 26.66
C THR A 169 -14.23 -7.38 27.20
N GLY A 170 -13.74 -6.24 27.66
CA GLY A 170 -12.38 -6.07 28.19
C GLY A 170 -11.32 -5.74 27.12
N VAL A 171 -11.72 -5.50 25.87
CA VAL A 171 -10.81 -5.01 24.81
C VAL A 171 -10.66 -3.49 24.97
N PRO A 172 -9.45 -2.96 25.23
CA PRO A 172 -9.27 -1.53 25.44
C PRO A 172 -9.51 -0.72 24.16
N ARG A 173 -10.10 0.46 24.31
CA ARG A 173 -10.14 1.45 23.23
C ARG A 173 -8.76 2.04 23.01
N VAL A 174 -8.36 2.18 21.75
CA VAL A 174 -7.10 2.80 21.33
C VAL A 174 -7.37 3.89 20.31
N ASP A 175 -6.67 5.02 20.45
CA ASP A 175 -6.74 6.08 19.45
C ASP A 175 -5.89 5.75 18.22
N ASP A 176 -4.78 5.06 18.44
CA ASP A 176 -3.89 4.61 17.36
C ASP A 176 -3.51 3.14 17.55
N TYR A 177 -3.83 2.31 16.58
CA TYR A 177 -3.45 0.90 16.55
C TYR A 177 -2.13 0.66 15.80
N ASN A 178 -1.57 1.67 15.14
CA ASN A 178 -0.26 1.59 14.50
C ASN A 178 0.84 2.01 15.49
N THR A 179 0.97 1.24 16.55
CA THR A 179 1.94 1.42 17.64
C THR A 179 2.86 0.22 17.78
N GLU A 180 3.79 0.29 18.71
CA GLU A 180 4.73 -0.80 18.98
C GLU A 180 4.03 -2.09 19.43
N PHE A 181 3.00 -1.96 20.26
CA PHE A 181 2.20 -3.09 20.78
C PHE A 181 0.71 -2.84 20.52
N PRO A 182 0.22 -3.13 19.30
CA PRO A 182 -1.14 -2.80 18.89
C PRO A 182 -2.14 -3.82 19.48
N PHE A 183 -2.65 -3.56 20.65
CA PHE A 183 -3.76 -4.32 21.24
C PHE A 183 -4.90 -3.40 21.62
N GLY A 184 -6.06 -3.61 21.01
CA GLY A 184 -7.26 -2.82 21.30
C GLY A 184 -8.18 -2.66 20.10
N VAL A 185 -9.25 -1.88 20.27
CA VAL A 185 -10.20 -1.50 19.24
C VAL A 185 -10.16 0.01 19.02
N GLY A 186 -10.13 0.44 17.76
CA GLY A 186 -10.05 1.86 17.42
C GLY A 186 -10.58 2.17 16.02
N ARG A 187 -10.55 3.44 15.66
CA ARG A 187 -11.01 3.93 14.36
C ARG A 187 -10.06 3.48 13.25
N LEU A 188 -10.66 2.92 12.18
CA LEU A 188 -9.90 2.52 10.99
C LEU A 188 -9.16 3.73 10.40
N GLN A 189 -7.88 3.52 10.13
CA GLN A 189 -7.04 4.45 9.38
C GLN A 189 -6.92 3.99 7.93
N THR A 190 -6.87 4.97 7.03
CA THR A 190 -6.84 4.70 5.60
C THR A 190 -5.81 5.57 4.89
N ASN A 191 -5.17 5.00 3.85
CA ASN A 191 -4.27 5.73 2.97
C ASN A 191 -5.06 6.59 1.96
N VAL A 192 -5.69 7.64 2.49
CA VAL A 192 -6.47 8.62 1.74
C VAL A 192 -5.90 10.02 1.99
N GLY A 193 -5.71 10.79 0.95
CA GLY A 193 -5.29 12.19 1.01
C GLY A 193 -6.16 13.04 0.07
N ASN A 194 -6.67 14.17 0.55
CA ASN A 194 -7.54 15.07 -0.22
C ASN A 194 -8.73 14.36 -0.88
N GLY A 195 -9.35 13.42 -0.15
CA GLY A 195 -10.48 12.63 -0.64
C GLY A 195 -10.13 11.56 -1.69
N ARG A 196 -8.86 11.32 -1.96
CA ARG A 196 -8.38 10.36 -2.98
C ARG A 196 -7.53 9.28 -2.36
N ARG A 197 -7.58 8.09 -2.97
CA ARG A 197 -6.66 6.98 -2.67
C ARG A 197 -5.20 7.42 -2.87
N MET A 198 -4.37 7.14 -1.88
CA MET A 198 -2.92 7.27 -1.96
C MET A 198 -2.32 5.90 -2.31
N SER A 199 -2.49 5.47 -3.57
CA SER A 199 -1.76 4.29 -4.08
C SER A 199 -0.26 4.57 -4.18
N ALA A 200 0.56 3.53 -4.31
CA ALA A 200 1.99 3.71 -4.53
C ALA A 200 2.27 4.49 -5.85
N ALA A 201 1.44 4.33 -6.88
CA ALA A 201 1.55 5.15 -8.09
C ALA A 201 1.27 6.63 -7.81
N THR A 202 0.22 6.94 -7.02
CA THR A 202 -0.12 8.32 -6.64
C THR A 202 0.97 8.93 -5.77
N ALA A 203 1.46 8.18 -4.77
CA ALA A 203 2.40 8.70 -3.79
C ALA A 203 3.84 8.84 -4.32
N TYR A 204 4.28 7.91 -5.16
CA TYR A 204 5.67 7.83 -5.60
C TYR A 204 5.88 8.09 -7.09
N LEU A 205 5.09 7.47 -7.97
CA LEU A 205 5.32 7.64 -9.42
C LEU A 205 4.80 8.98 -9.93
N ALA A 206 3.67 9.48 -9.43
CA ALA A 206 3.12 10.73 -9.92
C ALA A 206 4.10 11.90 -9.81
N PRO A 207 4.83 12.11 -8.69
CA PRO A 207 5.87 13.13 -8.60
C PRO A 207 7.09 12.86 -9.48
N ALA A 208 7.39 11.59 -9.79
CA ALA A 208 8.57 11.19 -10.56
C ALA A 208 8.33 11.12 -12.08
N ARG A 209 7.08 11.19 -12.55
CA ARG A 209 6.70 10.98 -13.97
C ARG A 209 7.40 11.90 -14.96
N SER A 210 7.79 13.10 -14.54
CA SER A 210 8.45 14.08 -15.42
C SER A 210 9.97 13.93 -15.48
N ARG A 211 10.56 13.00 -14.75
CA ARG A 211 12.00 12.77 -14.75
C ARG A 211 12.43 12.15 -16.07
N ALA A 212 13.41 12.77 -16.74
CA ALA A 212 13.91 12.31 -18.04
C ALA A 212 14.62 10.94 -17.98
N ASN A 213 15.09 10.54 -16.78
CA ASN A 213 15.80 9.29 -16.52
C ASN A 213 14.89 8.16 -16.00
N LEU A 214 13.57 8.37 -15.96
CA LEU A 214 12.57 7.34 -15.62
C LEU A 214 11.66 7.06 -16.80
N GLU A 215 11.81 5.89 -17.39
CA GLU A 215 10.91 5.38 -18.43
C GLU A 215 9.89 4.41 -17.84
N MET A 216 8.62 4.56 -18.19
CA MET A 216 7.54 3.68 -17.76
C MET A 216 6.88 3.03 -18.99
N VAL A 217 7.01 1.72 -19.06
CA VAL A 217 6.42 0.87 -20.10
C VAL A 217 5.21 0.15 -19.52
N THR A 218 4.04 0.35 -20.11
CA THR A 218 2.77 -0.30 -19.72
C THR A 218 2.18 -1.01 -20.93
N ASP A 219 1.35 -2.07 -20.73
CA ASP A 219 0.58 -2.85 -21.74
C ASP A 219 0.76 -2.45 -23.21
#